data_d0b7390371f521d1e303fc47e318227d
#
_entry.id   d0b7390371f521d1e303fc47e318227d
#
_cell.length_a   1.000
_cell.length_b   1.000
_cell.length_c   1.000
_cell.angle_alpha   90.00
_cell.angle_beta   90.00
_cell.angle_gamma   90.00
#
_symmetry.space_group_name_H-M   'P 1'
#
loop_
_entity.id
_entity.type
_entity.pdbx_description
1 polymer ?
#
loop_
_entity_poly.entity_id
_entity_poly.type
_entity_poly.pdbx_seq_one_letter_code
_entity_poly.pdbx_strand_id
1 'polypeptide(L)'
;MRVPVEVTLDVDPFEAYRRARGAAPSVFFETGGGQPGWGYFGVEPDAVHEVGGDDDGSLAAIRELVASASLARGECEVPFPGGFFGWLSYDVAREIESLPASTVDDRGLPRLQLARYTCLAAWRAGESTLRIVATPRVDDDPDAAYEAGVDRALDLAAAARTGDPSVATPPATGPVTFESSCERGAYGDRVRRVKEYIRDGDTFQANVSHRLTAPAAVHPVEAFAALREVNPAPYSGLIEFPGVDLVSASPELLLERVGDRIETEPIAGTRPRGEDAAADRRLRADLQDDDKERAEHAMLVDLERNDLGKVSEYGSVTVDEYRRIDRYAEVFHLVSTVSGRLRSGHDLGDAVGAVFPGGTITGAPKPRTMEIIDEVERHRRGPYTGSMAAIGFDGRATLNIIIRTLVRHDDEYHLRVGGGVVHDSVPDREYEETLAKARALITAVDTALGDDAEMDVEVSAG
;
A
#
# COMPACT_ATOMS: atom_id res chain seq x y z
N MET A 1 20.86 -20.58 8.40
CA MET A 1 21.09 -19.51 7.39
C MET A 1 20.36 -19.91 6.11
N ARG A 2 19.80 -18.97 5.33
CA ARG A 2 19.17 -19.24 4.03
C ARG A 2 20.07 -18.82 2.88
N VAL A 3 20.00 -19.51 1.75
CA VAL A 3 20.78 -19.24 0.54
C VAL A 3 19.86 -19.23 -0.67
N PRO A 4 19.91 -18.23 -1.55
CA PRO A 4 19.07 -18.20 -2.74
C PRO A 4 19.49 -19.25 -3.77
N VAL A 5 18.50 -19.91 -4.36
CA VAL A 5 18.63 -20.79 -5.54
C VAL A 5 17.67 -20.24 -6.60
N GLU A 6 18.16 -19.92 -7.79
CA GLU A 6 17.42 -19.21 -8.82
C GLU A 6 17.22 -20.07 -10.07
N VAL A 7 15.99 -20.03 -10.62
CA VAL A 7 15.61 -20.60 -11.91
C VAL A 7 14.92 -19.51 -12.73
N THR A 8 15.17 -19.41 -14.02
CA THR A 8 14.54 -18.42 -14.90
C THR A 8 13.43 -19.02 -15.75
N LEU A 9 12.38 -18.23 -15.97
CA LEU A 9 11.22 -18.58 -16.76
C LEU A 9 10.79 -17.38 -17.62
N ASP A 10 10.58 -17.57 -18.91
CA ASP A 10 10.07 -16.54 -19.79
C ASP A 10 8.56 -16.69 -19.99
N VAL A 11 7.81 -15.85 -19.28
CA VAL A 11 6.33 -15.81 -19.30
C VAL A 11 5.87 -14.47 -18.72
N ASP A 12 4.70 -13.99 -19.17
CA ASP A 12 4.09 -12.79 -18.55
C ASP A 12 3.91 -12.99 -17.03
N PRO A 13 4.38 -12.05 -16.20
CA PRO A 13 4.34 -12.21 -14.74
C PRO A 13 2.95 -12.39 -14.16
N PHE A 14 1.95 -11.65 -14.67
CA PHE A 14 0.60 -11.74 -14.14
C PHE A 14 -0.10 -13.02 -14.58
N GLU A 15 0.10 -13.45 -15.82
CA GLU A 15 -0.37 -14.75 -16.30
C GLU A 15 0.29 -15.91 -15.55
N ALA A 16 1.57 -15.80 -15.22
CA ALA A 16 2.28 -16.76 -14.39
C ALA A 16 1.66 -16.87 -12.99
N TYR A 17 1.39 -15.73 -12.37
CA TYR A 17 0.69 -15.66 -11.09
C TYR A 17 -0.70 -16.29 -11.16
N ARG A 18 -1.52 -15.90 -12.15
CA ARG A 18 -2.87 -16.45 -12.34
C ARG A 18 -2.87 -17.97 -12.44
N ARG A 19 -1.86 -18.54 -13.08
CA ARG A 19 -1.71 -20.02 -13.20
C ARG A 19 -1.17 -20.67 -11.93
N ALA A 20 -0.22 -20.02 -11.27
CA ALA A 20 0.42 -20.61 -10.08
C ALA A 20 -0.43 -20.51 -8.82
N ARG A 21 -1.32 -19.50 -8.74
CA ARG A 21 -2.18 -19.28 -7.58
C ARG A 21 -3.18 -20.43 -7.42
N GLY A 22 -3.46 -20.82 -6.20
CA GLY A 22 -4.47 -21.80 -5.81
C GLY A 22 -5.50 -21.19 -4.88
N ALA A 23 -6.04 -21.99 -3.97
CA ALA A 23 -6.89 -21.54 -2.87
C ALA A 23 -6.09 -21.07 -1.63
N ALA A 24 -4.77 -21.24 -1.63
CA ALA A 24 -3.90 -20.82 -0.55
C ALA A 24 -3.64 -19.31 -0.61
N PRO A 25 -3.23 -18.70 0.51
CA PRO A 25 -2.87 -17.29 0.53
C PRO A 25 -1.79 -16.95 -0.50
N SER A 26 -1.95 -15.81 -1.19
CA SER A 26 -1.03 -15.40 -2.24
C SER A 26 -0.87 -13.88 -2.27
N VAL A 27 0.24 -13.43 -2.86
CA VAL A 27 0.55 -12.02 -3.10
C VAL A 27 1.06 -11.81 -4.51
N PHE A 28 0.71 -10.67 -5.10
CA PHE A 28 1.29 -10.15 -6.32
C PHE A 28 1.57 -8.67 -6.13
N PHE A 29 2.84 -8.27 -6.13
CA PHE A 29 3.29 -6.89 -6.00
C PHE A 29 4.03 -6.48 -7.26
N GLU A 30 3.76 -5.29 -7.78
CA GLU A 30 4.43 -4.80 -8.97
C GLU A 30 4.73 -3.31 -8.93
N THR A 31 5.78 -2.92 -9.63
CA THR A 31 6.06 -1.52 -9.94
C THR A 31 5.48 -1.21 -11.30
N GLY A 32 4.41 -0.39 -11.31
CA GLY A 32 3.69 0.05 -12.50
C GLY A 32 3.98 1.50 -12.88
N GLY A 33 3.17 2.05 -13.80
CA GLY A 33 3.23 3.46 -14.19
C GLY A 33 4.49 3.89 -14.93
N GLY A 34 5.27 2.94 -15.47
CA GLY A 34 6.52 3.22 -16.18
C GLY A 34 7.69 3.57 -15.26
N GLN A 35 7.56 3.32 -13.96
CA GLN A 35 8.63 3.51 -12.99
C GLN A 35 9.58 2.31 -13.00
N PRO A 36 10.90 2.51 -12.76
CA PRO A 36 11.82 1.39 -12.57
C PRO A 36 11.56 0.71 -11.23
N GLY A 37 11.69 -0.60 -11.19
CA GLY A 37 11.51 -1.35 -9.94
C GLY A 37 11.42 -2.84 -10.16
N TRP A 38 10.93 -3.54 -9.15
CA TRP A 38 10.75 -4.97 -9.15
C TRP A 38 9.29 -5.34 -8.86
N GLY A 39 8.84 -6.43 -9.48
CA GLY A 39 7.62 -7.11 -9.09
C GLY A 39 7.93 -8.44 -8.43
N TYR A 40 6.96 -8.95 -7.66
CA TYR A 40 7.07 -10.19 -6.91
C TYR A 40 5.71 -10.87 -6.88
N PHE A 41 5.70 -12.21 -7.00
CA PHE A 41 4.56 -12.95 -6.54
C PHE A 41 4.99 -14.16 -5.70
N GLY A 42 4.19 -14.43 -4.67
CA GLY A 42 4.32 -15.60 -3.82
C GLY A 42 2.99 -16.31 -3.72
N VAL A 43 3.03 -17.64 -3.80
CA VAL A 43 1.88 -18.54 -3.61
C VAL A 43 2.25 -19.60 -2.60
N GLU A 44 1.25 -20.18 -1.90
CA GLU A 44 1.48 -21.23 -0.91
C GLU A 44 2.56 -20.88 0.12
N PRO A 45 2.33 -19.87 0.97
CA PRO A 45 3.30 -19.47 1.99
C PRO A 45 3.56 -20.59 2.99
N ASP A 46 4.79 -20.63 3.53
CA ASP A 46 5.14 -21.58 4.59
C ASP A 46 4.38 -21.32 5.91
N ALA A 47 3.97 -20.10 6.15
CA ALA A 47 3.19 -19.67 7.31
C ALA A 47 2.53 -18.32 7.04
N VAL A 48 1.39 -18.07 7.69
CA VAL A 48 0.78 -16.74 7.82
C VAL A 48 0.83 -16.34 9.29
N HIS A 49 1.37 -15.17 9.57
CA HIS A 49 1.44 -14.56 10.89
C HIS A 49 0.39 -13.49 10.97
N GLU A 50 -0.42 -13.52 12.02
CA GLU A 50 -1.53 -12.60 12.22
C GLU A 50 -1.49 -12.02 13.63
N VAL A 51 -1.82 -10.73 13.75
CA VAL A 51 -2.13 -10.05 15.00
C VAL A 51 -3.58 -9.57 14.90
N GLY A 52 -4.42 -10.00 15.83
CA GLY A 52 -5.86 -9.71 15.83
C GLY A 52 -6.17 -8.22 15.98
N GLY A 53 -7.39 -7.81 15.63
CA GLY A 53 -7.80 -6.40 15.61
C GLY A 53 -7.76 -5.70 16.97
N ASP A 54 -7.93 -6.46 18.05
CA ASP A 54 -7.89 -5.94 19.44
C ASP A 54 -6.58 -6.29 20.17
N ASP A 55 -5.67 -7.04 19.54
CA ASP A 55 -4.40 -7.44 20.11
C ASP A 55 -3.33 -6.36 19.86
N ASP A 56 -2.42 -6.20 20.81
CA ASP A 56 -1.19 -5.43 20.65
C ASP A 56 -0.05 -6.36 20.28
N GLY A 57 0.93 -5.83 19.56
CA GLY A 57 2.14 -6.59 19.24
C GLY A 57 2.53 -6.66 17.78
N SER A 58 1.89 -5.87 16.91
CA SER A 58 2.23 -5.83 15.48
C SER A 58 3.68 -5.44 15.24
N LEU A 59 4.18 -4.41 15.94
CA LEU A 59 5.58 -3.99 15.83
C LEU A 59 6.54 -5.02 16.41
N ALA A 60 6.15 -5.70 17.51
CA ALA A 60 6.92 -6.80 18.10
C ALA A 60 6.99 -8.00 17.15
N ALA A 61 5.87 -8.36 16.51
CA ALA A 61 5.82 -9.43 15.51
C ALA A 61 6.77 -9.15 14.34
N ILE A 62 6.82 -7.92 13.81
CA ILE A 62 7.77 -7.53 12.76
C ILE A 62 9.23 -7.75 13.23
N ARG A 63 9.56 -7.32 14.45
CA ARG A 63 10.91 -7.52 15.03
C ARG A 63 11.28 -9.00 15.12
N GLU A 64 10.39 -9.81 15.66
CA GLU A 64 10.60 -11.24 15.84
C GLU A 64 10.75 -11.97 14.50
N LEU A 65 9.91 -11.65 13.52
CA LEU A 65 9.98 -12.23 12.18
C LEU A 65 11.31 -11.93 11.51
N VAL A 66 11.78 -10.68 11.53
CA VAL A 66 13.08 -10.29 10.98
C VAL A 66 14.23 -10.95 11.75
N ALA A 67 14.18 -10.95 13.08
CA ALA A 67 15.23 -11.56 13.91
C ALA A 67 15.32 -13.09 13.76
N SER A 68 14.20 -13.76 13.41
CA SER A 68 14.15 -15.22 13.18
C SER A 68 14.79 -15.67 11.86
N ALA A 69 15.10 -14.72 10.98
CA ALA A 69 15.57 -15.00 9.64
C ALA A 69 17.00 -14.51 9.43
N SER A 70 17.72 -15.18 8.55
CA SER A 70 19.03 -14.75 8.09
C SER A 70 19.27 -15.22 6.66
N LEU A 71 19.81 -14.33 5.81
CA LEU A 71 20.02 -14.58 4.40
C LEU A 71 21.49 -14.33 4.04
N ALA A 72 22.14 -15.33 3.47
CA ALA A 72 23.40 -15.14 2.76
C ALA A 72 23.08 -14.93 1.28
N ARG A 73 23.01 -13.67 0.85
CA ARG A 73 22.55 -13.27 -0.47
C ARG A 73 23.43 -13.79 -1.61
N GLY A 74 24.75 -13.88 -1.42
CA GLY A 74 25.68 -14.20 -2.49
C GLY A 74 25.58 -13.19 -3.64
N GLU A 75 25.53 -13.71 -4.87
CA GLU A 75 25.38 -12.92 -6.10
C GLU A 75 23.92 -12.66 -6.51
N CYS A 76 22.94 -13.03 -5.67
CA CYS A 76 21.52 -12.82 -5.98
C CYS A 76 21.18 -11.33 -6.02
N GLU A 77 20.78 -10.85 -7.20
CA GLU A 77 20.41 -9.46 -7.44
C GLU A 77 18.96 -9.13 -7.01
N VAL A 78 18.11 -10.14 -6.84
CA VAL A 78 16.70 -9.94 -6.47
C VAL A 78 16.62 -9.28 -5.09
N PRO A 79 15.99 -8.11 -4.95
CA PRO A 79 15.95 -7.40 -3.67
C PRO A 79 15.31 -8.23 -2.54
N PHE A 80 14.24 -8.93 -2.83
CA PHE A 80 13.54 -9.82 -1.91
C PHE A 80 13.52 -11.25 -2.48
N PRO A 81 14.59 -12.06 -2.30
CA PRO A 81 14.62 -13.44 -2.82
C PRO A 81 13.76 -14.40 -2.00
N GLY A 82 13.22 -13.94 -0.90
CA GLY A 82 12.29 -14.53 0.04
C GLY A 82 12.08 -13.58 1.20
N GLY A 83 10.99 -13.80 1.96
CA GLY A 83 10.67 -12.87 3.03
C GLY A 83 9.25 -13.02 3.53
N PHE A 84 8.77 -11.92 4.12
CA PHE A 84 7.42 -11.76 4.65
C PHE A 84 6.70 -10.71 3.81
N PHE A 85 5.55 -11.07 3.26
CA PHE A 85 4.74 -10.20 2.43
C PHE A 85 3.32 -10.16 2.98
N GLY A 86 2.71 -8.99 2.97
CA GLY A 86 1.37 -8.83 3.49
C GLY A 86 1.02 -7.39 3.77
N TRP A 87 0.32 -7.12 4.87
CA TRP A 87 -0.19 -5.80 5.15
C TRP A 87 -0.32 -5.51 6.65
N LEU A 88 -0.33 -4.21 6.96
CA LEU A 88 -0.57 -3.62 8.27
C LEU A 88 -1.81 -2.72 8.19
N SER A 89 -2.72 -2.85 9.16
CA SER A 89 -3.85 -1.95 9.35
C SER A 89 -3.37 -0.57 9.83
N TYR A 90 -4.10 0.50 9.45
CA TYR A 90 -3.97 1.80 10.11
C TYR A 90 -4.07 1.68 11.65
N ASP A 91 -4.86 0.73 12.14
CA ASP A 91 -5.13 0.55 13.57
C ASP A 91 -3.90 0.07 14.38
N VAL A 92 -2.77 -0.26 13.73
CA VAL A 92 -1.44 -0.36 14.39
C VAL A 92 -1.04 0.96 15.06
N ALA A 93 -1.58 2.10 14.59
CA ALA A 93 -1.40 3.39 15.25
C ALA A 93 -1.83 3.40 16.73
N ARG A 94 -2.77 2.53 17.11
CA ARG A 94 -3.23 2.37 18.52
C ARG A 94 -2.21 1.66 19.43
N GLU A 95 -1.21 1.03 18.85
CA GLU A 95 -0.05 0.49 19.59
C GLU A 95 1.03 1.56 19.79
N ILE A 96 1.02 2.62 18.99
CA ILE A 96 2.03 3.69 18.99
C ILE A 96 1.55 4.87 19.82
N GLU A 97 0.27 5.23 19.69
CA GLU A 97 -0.33 6.40 20.33
C GLU A 97 -1.63 6.02 21.07
N SER A 98 -1.91 6.72 22.15
CA SER A 98 -3.15 6.54 22.91
C SER A 98 -4.29 7.27 22.22
N LEU A 99 -5.01 6.57 21.36
CA LEU A 99 -6.12 7.14 20.58
C LEU A 99 -7.46 6.90 21.30
N PRO A 100 -8.45 7.82 21.13
CA PRO A 100 -9.82 7.60 21.57
C PRO A 100 -10.39 6.32 20.94
N ALA A 101 -11.35 5.68 21.61
CA ALA A 101 -12.05 4.51 21.06
C ALA A 101 -13.44 4.92 20.54
N SER A 102 -13.51 6.02 19.78
CA SER A 102 -14.77 6.58 19.29
C SER A 102 -15.26 5.95 17.99
N THR A 103 -14.34 5.35 17.22
CA THR A 103 -14.69 4.65 15.97
C THR A 103 -15.19 3.24 16.22
N VAL A 104 -16.19 2.83 15.42
CA VAL A 104 -16.73 1.47 15.45
C VAL A 104 -15.86 0.54 14.62
N ASP A 105 -15.47 -0.58 15.20
CA ASP A 105 -14.90 -1.70 14.45
C ASP A 105 -16.03 -2.63 14.01
N ASP A 106 -16.48 -2.45 12.78
CA ASP A 106 -17.59 -3.21 12.21
C ASP A 106 -17.15 -4.40 11.36
N ARG A 107 -15.86 -4.58 11.16
CA ARG A 107 -15.30 -5.66 10.32
C ARG A 107 -14.39 -6.63 11.08
N GLY A 108 -13.90 -6.27 12.26
CA GLY A 108 -13.02 -7.13 13.07
C GLY A 108 -11.75 -7.55 12.34
N LEU A 109 -11.21 -6.70 11.46
CA LEU A 109 -10.04 -7.05 10.66
C LEU A 109 -8.77 -7.08 11.51
N PRO A 110 -7.80 -7.97 11.22
CA PRO A 110 -6.54 -8.02 11.93
C PRO A 110 -5.74 -6.71 11.78
N ARG A 111 -4.86 -6.45 12.73
CA ARG A 111 -3.91 -5.33 12.65
C ARG A 111 -2.75 -5.63 11.71
N LEU A 112 -2.37 -6.90 11.58
CA LEU A 112 -1.28 -7.33 10.75
C LEU A 112 -1.56 -8.74 10.21
N GLN A 113 -1.29 -8.95 8.92
CA GLN A 113 -1.13 -10.26 8.32
C GLN A 113 0.14 -10.25 7.45
N LEU A 114 1.09 -11.14 7.76
CA LEU A 114 2.33 -11.32 7.02
C LEU A 114 2.53 -12.81 6.69
N ALA A 115 2.59 -13.13 5.43
CA ALA A 115 2.86 -14.47 4.94
C ALA A 115 4.34 -14.66 4.64
N ARG A 116 4.92 -15.77 5.10
CA ARG A 116 6.31 -16.13 4.86
C ARG A 116 6.44 -16.94 3.57
N TYR A 117 7.20 -16.40 2.61
CA TYR A 117 7.50 -17.05 1.36
C TYR A 117 9.00 -17.39 1.29
N THR A 118 9.33 -18.69 1.24
CA THR A 118 10.69 -19.18 1.00
C THR A 118 10.93 -19.53 -0.46
N CYS A 119 9.90 -19.47 -1.28
CA CYS A 119 9.98 -19.54 -2.73
C CYS A 119 9.01 -18.50 -3.32
N LEU A 120 9.48 -17.71 -4.26
CA LEU A 120 8.69 -16.69 -4.94
C LEU A 120 9.24 -16.43 -6.35
N ALA A 121 8.46 -15.75 -7.18
CA ALA A 121 8.91 -15.24 -8.45
C ALA A 121 9.14 -13.73 -8.35
N ALA A 122 10.18 -13.23 -9.02
CA ALA A 122 10.54 -11.82 -9.11
C ALA A 122 10.88 -11.43 -10.54
N TRP A 123 10.61 -10.18 -10.92
CA TRP A 123 10.97 -9.64 -12.25
C TRP A 123 11.25 -8.14 -12.15
N ARG A 124 12.00 -7.63 -13.11
CA ARG A 124 12.15 -6.17 -13.27
C ARG A 124 10.96 -5.59 -14.03
N ALA A 125 10.50 -4.42 -13.63
CA ALA A 125 9.42 -3.73 -14.32
C ALA A 125 9.73 -3.59 -15.82
N GLY A 126 8.78 -4.02 -16.66
CA GLY A 126 8.93 -4.02 -18.13
C GLY A 126 9.65 -5.24 -18.73
N GLU A 127 10.09 -6.21 -17.91
CA GLU A 127 10.65 -7.48 -18.39
C GLU A 127 9.63 -8.63 -18.26
N SER A 128 9.69 -9.60 -19.20
CA SER A 128 8.93 -10.84 -19.16
C SER A 128 9.69 -12.00 -18.53
N THR A 129 10.98 -11.82 -18.22
CA THR A 129 11.78 -12.85 -17.59
C THR A 129 11.55 -12.89 -16.09
N LEU A 130 10.91 -13.95 -15.62
CA LEU A 130 10.76 -14.26 -14.21
C LEU A 130 12.03 -14.93 -13.67
N ARG A 131 12.45 -14.49 -12.50
CA ARG A 131 13.45 -15.15 -11.66
C ARG A 131 12.70 -15.83 -10.51
N ILE A 132 12.57 -17.13 -10.55
CA ILE A 132 11.97 -17.91 -9.49
C ILE A 132 13.07 -18.24 -8.49
N VAL A 133 12.93 -17.75 -7.26
CA VAL A 133 13.95 -17.85 -6.24
C VAL A 133 13.40 -18.64 -5.06
N ALA A 134 14.06 -19.76 -4.75
CA ALA A 134 13.87 -20.48 -3.52
C ALA A 134 14.98 -20.14 -2.53
N THR A 135 14.66 -20.07 -1.24
CA THR A 135 15.61 -19.76 -0.17
C THR A 135 15.60 -20.87 0.88
N PRO A 136 16.11 -22.07 0.54
CA PRO A 136 16.20 -23.17 1.49
C PRO A 136 17.04 -22.77 2.70
N ARG A 137 16.75 -23.40 3.84
CA ARG A 137 17.58 -23.27 5.02
C ARG A 137 18.74 -24.26 4.91
N VAL A 138 19.95 -23.76 5.03
CA VAL A 138 21.16 -24.56 5.04
C VAL A 138 21.53 -24.84 6.50
N ASP A 139 21.44 -26.09 6.88
CA ASP A 139 21.86 -26.61 8.19
C ASP A 139 23.15 -27.44 8.02
N ASP A 140 23.11 -28.76 8.20
CA ASP A 140 24.29 -29.62 8.17
C ASP A 140 24.63 -30.18 6.77
N ASP A 141 23.67 -30.19 5.83
CA ASP A 141 23.83 -30.72 4.48
C ASP A 141 23.47 -29.64 3.42
N PRO A 142 24.47 -28.91 2.93
CA PRO A 142 24.26 -27.88 1.90
C PRO A 142 23.78 -28.42 0.56
N ASP A 143 24.21 -29.65 0.18
CA ASP A 143 23.83 -30.25 -1.11
C ASP A 143 22.35 -30.61 -1.10
N ALA A 144 21.88 -31.27 -0.04
CA ALA A 144 20.46 -31.57 0.12
C ALA A 144 19.58 -30.31 0.20
N ALA A 145 20.06 -29.27 0.86
CA ALA A 145 19.36 -27.98 0.90
C ALA A 145 19.27 -27.34 -0.49
N TYR A 146 20.36 -27.41 -1.27
CA TYR A 146 20.38 -26.90 -2.65
C TYR A 146 19.39 -27.68 -3.54
N GLU A 147 19.41 -29.02 -3.52
CA GLU A 147 18.50 -29.86 -4.30
C GLU A 147 17.03 -29.57 -3.95
N ALA A 148 16.69 -29.47 -2.66
CA ALA A 148 15.34 -29.10 -2.21
C ALA A 148 14.94 -27.69 -2.69
N GLY A 149 15.88 -26.76 -2.74
CA GLY A 149 15.67 -25.42 -3.28
C GLY A 149 15.38 -25.42 -4.78
N VAL A 150 16.14 -26.22 -5.55
CA VAL A 150 15.93 -26.40 -7.00
C VAL A 150 14.55 -27.01 -7.25
N ASP A 151 14.19 -28.09 -6.55
CA ASP A 151 12.90 -28.76 -6.72
C ASP A 151 11.75 -27.80 -6.43
N ARG A 152 11.82 -27.03 -5.34
CA ARG A 152 10.80 -26.04 -4.98
C ARG A 152 10.66 -24.92 -6.05
N ALA A 153 11.78 -24.46 -6.61
CA ALA A 153 11.77 -23.46 -7.66
C ALA A 153 11.18 -24.03 -8.98
N LEU A 154 11.50 -25.27 -9.32
CA LEU A 154 10.96 -25.95 -10.50
C LEU A 154 9.47 -26.23 -10.36
N ASP A 155 8.98 -26.60 -9.18
CA ASP A 155 7.55 -26.78 -8.91
C ASP A 155 6.77 -25.48 -9.15
N LEU A 156 7.26 -24.35 -8.63
CA LEU A 156 6.66 -23.05 -8.89
C LEU A 156 6.73 -22.68 -10.38
N ALA A 157 7.86 -22.96 -11.06
CA ALA A 157 7.99 -22.73 -12.49
C ALA A 157 6.99 -23.56 -13.31
N ALA A 158 6.77 -24.81 -12.94
CA ALA A 158 5.78 -25.67 -13.57
C ALA A 158 4.35 -25.17 -13.35
N ALA A 159 3.98 -24.78 -12.13
CA ALA A 159 2.69 -24.20 -11.81
C ALA A 159 2.45 -22.90 -12.58
N ALA A 160 3.42 -21.99 -12.63
CA ALA A 160 3.37 -20.73 -13.36
C ALA A 160 3.21 -20.92 -14.89
N ARG A 161 3.67 -22.03 -15.43
CA ARG A 161 3.58 -22.34 -16.87
C ARG A 161 2.29 -23.05 -17.26
N THR A 162 1.80 -23.97 -16.45
CA THR A 162 0.76 -24.97 -16.83
C THR A 162 -0.44 -25.03 -15.90
N GLY A 163 -0.46 -24.25 -14.81
CA GLY A 163 -1.58 -24.21 -13.88
C GLY A 163 -2.85 -23.61 -14.49
N ASP A 164 -3.97 -23.76 -13.80
CA ASP A 164 -5.27 -23.25 -14.23
C ASP A 164 -5.42 -21.77 -13.83
N PRO A 165 -5.55 -20.82 -14.78
CA PRO A 165 -5.72 -19.41 -14.47
C PRO A 165 -7.15 -19.02 -14.07
N SER A 166 -8.09 -19.96 -14.05
CA SER A 166 -9.49 -19.69 -13.74
C SER A 166 -9.66 -19.17 -12.30
N VAL A 167 -10.65 -18.33 -12.11
CA VAL A 167 -11.05 -17.82 -10.80
C VAL A 167 -12.44 -18.32 -10.43
N ALA A 168 -12.73 -18.41 -9.13
CA ALA A 168 -14.05 -18.75 -8.66
C ALA A 168 -15.08 -17.68 -9.07
N THR A 169 -16.27 -18.12 -9.42
CA THR A 169 -17.38 -17.19 -9.71
C THR A 169 -17.75 -16.42 -8.44
N PRO A 170 -17.82 -15.09 -8.49
CA PRO A 170 -18.24 -14.29 -7.36
C PRO A 170 -19.68 -14.62 -6.93
N PRO A 171 -20.01 -14.48 -5.64
CA PRO A 171 -21.36 -14.79 -5.12
C PRO A 171 -22.42 -13.80 -5.58
N ALA A 172 -22.05 -12.53 -5.82
CA ALA A 172 -22.94 -11.50 -6.33
C ALA A 172 -22.92 -11.47 -7.85
N THR A 173 -24.08 -11.20 -8.46
CA THR A 173 -24.24 -11.06 -9.92
C THR A 173 -25.13 -9.87 -10.23
N GLY A 174 -24.80 -9.13 -11.30
CA GLY A 174 -25.61 -7.99 -11.78
C GLY A 174 -24.92 -6.64 -11.56
N PRO A 175 -25.62 -5.55 -11.85
CA PRO A 175 -25.08 -4.20 -11.68
C PRO A 175 -24.70 -3.95 -10.23
N VAL A 176 -23.57 -3.28 -10.03
CA VAL A 176 -22.98 -3.00 -8.72
C VAL A 176 -23.00 -1.51 -8.47
N THR A 177 -23.61 -1.09 -7.37
CA THR A 177 -23.62 0.30 -6.92
C THR A 177 -22.77 0.43 -5.65
N PHE A 178 -21.83 1.35 -5.66
CA PHE A 178 -21.07 1.72 -4.47
C PHE A 178 -21.85 2.75 -3.65
N GLU A 179 -22.30 2.34 -2.48
CA GLU A 179 -23.03 3.19 -1.54
C GLU A 179 -22.07 3.87 -0.55
N SER A 180 -22.21 5.19 -0.36
CA SER A 180 -21.40 5.93 0.60
C SER A 180 -21.93 5.76 2.03
N SER A 181 -21.05 5.43 2.97
CA SER A 181 -21.35 5.44 4.40
C SER A 181 -21.48 6.85 4.99
N CYS A 182 -21.31 7.88 4.18
CA CYS A 182 -21.32 9.28 4.61
C CYS A 182 -21.87 10.15 3.50
N GLU A 183 -23.04 10.71 3.72
CA GLU A 183 -23.66 11.67 2.81
C GLU A 183 -22.83 12.96 2.69
N ARG A 184 -23.00 13.69 1.57
CA ARG A 184 -22.33 14.98 1.30
C ARG A 184 -22.43 15.95 2.48
N GLY A 185 -23.63 16.09 3.06
CA GLY A 185 -23.88 16.97 4.21
C GLY A 185 -23.05 16.57 5.43
N ALA A 186 -23.08 15.29 5.79
CA ALA A 186 -22.34 14.74 6.92
C ALA A 186 -20.82 14.84 6.73
N TYR A 187 -20.33 14.61 5.50
CA TYR A 187 -18.91 14.83 5.19
C TYR A 187 -18.54 16.31 5.30
N GLY A 188 -19.41 17.20 4.83
CA GLY A 188 -19.25 18.64 4.97
C GLY A 188 -19.16 19.08 6.43
N ASP A 189 -19.93 18.45 7.34
CA ASP A 189 -19.85 18.72 8.79
C ASP A 189 -18.52 18.27 9.38
N ARG A 190 -17.98 17.12 8.95
CA ARG A 190 -16.63 16.70 9.33
C ARG A 190 -15.57 17.72 8.90
N VAL A 191 -15.62 18.19 7.66
CA VAL A 191 -14.73 19.22 7.14
C VAL A 191 -14.82 20.51 7.97
N ARG A 192 -16.04 20.96 8.29
CA ARG A 192 -16.25 22.15 9.15
C ARG A 192 -15.65 21.95 10.55
N ARG A 193 -15.84 20.76 11.14
CA ARG A 193 -15.32 20.42 12.46
C ARG A 193 -13.78 20.44 12.46
N VAL A 194 -13.13 19.85 11.46
CA VAL A 194 -11.67 19.92 11.32
C VAL A 194 -11.17 21.35 11.14
N LYS A 195 -11.89 22.18 10.37
CA LYS A 195 -11.56 23.61 10.24
C LYS A 195 -11.69 24.40 11.56
N GLU A 196 -12.54 23.97 12.48
CA GLU A 196 -12.56 24.50 13.85
C GLU A 196 -11.27 24.16 14.59
N TYR A 197 -10.83 22.90 14.58
CA TYR A 197 -9.57 22.49 15.18
C TYR A 197 -8.37 23.23 14.57
N ILE A 198 -8.37 23.47 13.25
CA ILE A 198 -7.30 24.26 12.60
C ILE A 198 -7.30 25.69 13.11
N ARG A 199 -8.47 26.33 13.24
CA ARG A 199 -8.57 27.71 13.79
C ARG A 199 -8.14 27.81 15.24
N ASP A 200 -8.43 26.77 16.03
CA ASP A 200 -8.07 26.71 17.45
C ASP A 200 -6.58 26.38 17.66
N GLY A 201 -5.87 26.01 16.58
CA GLY A 201 -4.44 25.68 16.59
C GLY A 201 -4.10 24.26 17.00
N ASP A 202 -5.10 23.35 17.01
CA ASP A 202 -4.90 21.94 17.33
C ASP A 202 -4.17 21.19 16.23
N THR A 203 -4.42 21.53 14.97
CA THR A 203 -3.79 20.89 13.80
C THR A 203 -3.64 21.89 12.64
N PHE A 204 -2.71 21.64 11.73
CA PHE A 204 -2.57 22.40 10.48
C PHE A 204 -3.35 21.78 9.33
N GLN A 205 -3.45 20.47 9.32
CA GLN A 205 -4.11 19.67 8.29
C GLN A 205 -4.57 18.34 8.91
N ALA A 206 -5.72 17.86 8.46
CA ALA A 206 -6.16 16.48 8.77
C ALA A 206 -6.73 15.81 7.52
N ASN A 207 -6.26 14.59 7.22
CA ASN A 207 -6.86 13.76 6.17
C ASN A 207 -8.13 13.10 6.69
N VAL A 208 -9.28 13.48 6.12
CA VAL A 208 -10.61 12.97 6.52
C VAL A 208 -11.15 12.06 5.44
N SER A 209 -11.70 10.92 5.83
CA SER A 209 -12.17 9.91 4.89
C SER A 209 -13.60 9.45 5.14
N HIS A 210 -14.18 8.81 4.12
CA HIS A 210 -15.41 8.04 4.23
C HIS A 210 -15.28 6.74 3.44
N ARG A 211 -16.20 5.80 3.66
CA ARG A 211 -16.20 4.48 3.03
C ARG A 211 -17.36 4.36 2.05
N LEU A 212 -17.05 3.79 0.89
CA LEU A 212 -18.00 3.30 -0.10
C LEU A 212 -18.04 1.78 0.01
N THR A 213 -19.21 1.17 -0.08
CA THR A 213 -19.38 -0.28 0.02
C THR A 213 -20.24 -0.77 -1.14
N ALA A 214 -19.88 -1.91 -1.72
CA ALA A 214 -20.63 -2.55 -2.80
C ALA A 214 -20.51 -4.07 -2.71
N PRO A 215 -21.46 -4.85 -3.23
CA PRO A 215 -21.33 -6.29 -3.34
C PRO A 215 -20.08 -6.70 -4.14
N ALA A 216 -19.39 -7.76 -3.72
CA ALA A 216 -18.23 -8.28 -4.42
C ALA A 216 -18.64 -9.13 -5.63
N ALA A 217 -19.07 -8.47 -6.71
CA ALA A 217 -19.53 -9.10 -7.95
C ALA A 217 -18.38 -9.48 -8.91
N VAL A 218 -17.16 -9.08 -8.59
CA VAL A 218 -15.93 -9.37 -9.38
C VAL A 218 -14.94 -10.07 -8.47
N HIS A 219 -14.23 -11.07 -9.00
CA HIS A 219 -13.12 -11.68 -8.27
C HIS A 219 -11.95 -10.70 -8.13
N PRO A 220 -11.24 -10.63 -6.97
CA PRO A 220 -10.12 -9.70 -6.76
C PRO A 220 -9.05 -9.73 -7.85
N VAL A 221 -8.75 -10.91 -8.39
CA VAL A 221 -7.79 -11.09 -9.50
C VAL A 221 -8.26 -10.35 -10.77
N GLU A 222 -9.54 -10.42 -11.11
CA GLU A 222 -10.08 -9.75 -12.30
C GLU A 222 -10.19 -8.23 -12.08
N ALA A 223 -10.58 -7.82 -10.86
CA ALA A 223 -10.56 -6.41 -10.48
C ALA A 223 -9.13 -5.82 -10.54
N PHE A 224 -8.12 -6.60 -10.12
CA PHE A 224 -6.73 -6.17 -10.21
C PHE A 224 -6.23 -6.14 -11.66
N ALA A 225 -6.61 -7.12 -12.49
CA ALA A 225 -6.29 -7.13 -13.93
C ALA A 225 -6.77 -5.83 -14.61
N ALA A 226 -8.01 -5.44 -14.36
CA ALA A 226 -8.55 -4.18 -14.89
C ALA A 226 -7.87 -2.95 -14.28
N LEU A 227 -7.60 -2.95 -12.96
CA LEU A 227 -6.97 -1.83 -12.27
C LEU A 227 -5.56 -1.52 -12.78
N ARG A 228 -4.78 -2.56 -13.11
CA ARG A 228 -3.43 -2.41 -13.69
C ARG A 228 -3.43 -1.65 -15.01
N GLU A 229 -4.50 -1.78 -15.81
CA GLU A 229 -4.65 -1.09 -17.08
C GLU A 229 -5.20 0.33 -16.89
N VAL A 230 -6.20 0.49 -16.02
CA VAL A 230 -6.86 1.79 -15.78
C VAL A 230 -5.96 2.75 -15.00
N ASN A 231 -5.26 2.25 -13.98
CA ASN A 231 -4.48 3.09 -13.06
C ASN A 231 -3.18 2.42 -12.61
N PRO A 232 -2.21 2.20 -13.50
CA PRO A 232 -0.92 1.64 -13.11
C PRO A 232 -0.18 2.57 -12.15
N ALA A 233 0.31 2.02 -11.02
CA ALA A 233 0.98 2.78 -9.97
C ALA A 233 2.26 2.08 -9.48
N PRO A 234 3.24 2.82 -8.91
CA PRO A 234 4.55 2.26 -8.57
C PRO A 234 4.53 1.22 -7.45
N TYR A 235 3.55 1.24 -6.58
CA TYR A 235 3.42 0.30 -5.46
C TYR A 235 2.08 -0.44 -5.53
N SER A 236 1.75 -0.98 -6.71
CA SER A 236 0.53 -1.76 -6.94
C SER A 236 0.64 -3.16 -6.37
N GLY A 237 -0.48 -3.74 -5.95
CA GLY A 237 -0.47 -5.11 -5.47
C GLY A 237 -1.85 -5.72 -5.26
N LEU A 238 -1.85 -7.04 -5.32
CA LEU A 238 -2.96 -7.90 -4.96
C LEU A 238 -2.52 -8.77 -3.78
N ILE A 239 -3.31 -8.81 -2.74
CA ILE A 239 -3.16 -9.73 -1.60
C ILE A 239 -4.45 -10.54 -1.51
N GLU A 240 -4.35 -11.85 -1.49
CA GLU A 240 -5.46 -12.78 -1.25
C GLU A 240 -5.15 -13.54 0.04
N PHE A 241 -5.65 -13.06 1.18
CA PHE A 241 -5.39 -13.65 2.49
C PHE A 241 -6.69 -14.09 3.19
N PRO A 242 -6.61 -14.97 4.19
CA PRO A 242 -7.77 -15.36 4.96
C PRO A 242 -8.53 -14.16 5.51
N GLY A 243 -9.82 -14.05 5.16
CA GLY A 243 -10.72 -13.02 5.64
C GLY A 243 -10.61 -11.66 4.95
N VAL A 244 -9.56 -11.40 4.14
CA VAL A 244 -9.42 -10.11 3.46
C VAL A 244 -8.58 -10.20 2.20
N ASP A 245 -9.07 -9.59 1.12
CA ASP A 245 -8.29 -9.37 -0.09
C ASP A 245 -8.07 -7.87 -0.31
N LEU A 246 -6.88 -7.49 -0.80
CA LEU A 246 -6.54 -6.11 -1.13
C LEU A 246 -6.21 -6.01 -2.61
N VAL A 247 -6.93 -5.12 -3.33
CA VAL A 247 -6.69 -4.79 -4.74
C VAL A 247 -6.24 -3.35 -4.80
N SER A 248 -4.95 -3.11 -4.98
CA SER A 248 -4.32 -1.82 -4.72
C SER A 248 -3.54 -1.26 -5.91
N ALA A 249 -3.71 0.05 -6.17
CA ALA A 249 -2.89 0.85 -7.08
C ALA A 249 -2.30 2.06 -6.33
N SER A 250 -1.53 1.79 -5.29
CA SER A 250 -0.94 2.83 -4.46
C SER A 250 0.22 3.53 -5.17
N PRO A 251 0.25 4.87 -5.18
CA PRO A 251 1.38 5.63 -5.73
C PRO A 251 2.47 5.93 -4.70
N GLU A 252 2.28 5.66 -3.41
CA GLU A 252 3.02 6.31 -2.34
C GLU A 252 3.83 5.35 -1.48
N LEU A 253 5.11 5.66 -1.29
CA LEU A 253 6.03 4.97 -0.39
C LEU A 253 5.85 5.49 1.04
N LEU A 254 5.64 4.57 1.99
CA LEU A 254 5.68 4.88 3.41
C LEU A 254 7.11 4.80 3.96
N LEU A 255 7.80 3.70 3.68
CA LEU A 255 9.15 3.44 4.19
C LEU A 255 9.88 2.45 3.28
N GLU A 256 11.10 2.79 2.89
CA GLU A 256 12.08 1.83 2.39
C GLU A 256 13.23 1.70 3.38
N ARG A 257 13.73 0.47 3.56
CA ARG A 257 14.94 0.17 4.33
C ARG A 257 15.90 -0.70 3.54
N VAL A 258 17.14 -0.24 3.40
CA VAL A 258 18.23 -1.01 2.81
C VAL A 258 19.45 -0.91 3.72
N GLY A 259 19.74 -1.98 4.45
CA GLY A 259 20.78 -1.96 5.48
C GLY A 259 20.40 -1.02 6.64
N ASP A 260 21.21 -0.01 6.86
CA ASP A 260 20.97 1.05 7.85
C ASP A 260 20.30 2.31 7.26
N ARG A 261 20.19 2.42 5.93
CA ARG A 261 19.48 3.52 5.28
C ARG A 261 17.98 3.28 5.35
N ILE A 262 17.25 4.30 5.80
CA ILE A 262 15.79 4.38 5.78
C ILE A 262 15.37 5.60 4.97
N GLU A 263 14.24 5.48 4.26
CA GLU A 263 13.78 6.50 3.32
C GLU A 263 12.26 6.55 3.25
N THR A 264 11.71 7.74 3.01
CA THR A 264 10.29 7.99 2.76
C THR A 264 10.13 8.99 1.62
N GLU A 265 9.02 8.90 0.88
CA GLU A 265 8.74 9.77 -0.27
C GLU A 265 7.39 10.46 -0.13
N PRO A 266 7.32 11.59 0.63
CA PRO A 266 6.08 12.35 0.72
C PRO A 266 5.66 12.92 -0.64
N ILE A 267 4.39 12.68 -0.96
CA ILE A 267 3.73 13.20 -2.16
C ILE A 267 2.74 14.28 -1.73
N ALA A 268 2.84 15.48 -2.33
CA ALA A 268 1.83 16.51 -2.21
C ALA A 268 1.78 17.34 -3.49
N GLY A 269 0.60 17.86 -3.79
CA GLY A 269 0.37 18.57 -5.03
C GLY A 269 0.14 17.65 -6.22
N THR A 270 -0.92 17.95 -6.95
CA THR A 270 -1.33 17.14 -8.10
C THR A 270 -1.83 18.03 -9.23
N ARG A 271 -1.44 17.72 -10.46
CA ARG A 271 -2.05 18.28 -11.67
C ARG A 271 -2.36 17.14 -12.65
N PRO A 272 -3.49 17.21 -13.36
CA PRO A 272 -3.79 16.22 -14.40
C PRO A 272 -2.77 16.31 -15.53
N ARG A 273 -2.69 15.23 -16.30
CA ARG A 273 -1.94 15.23 -17.56
C ARG A 273 -2.65 16.09 -18.60
N GLY A 274 -1.89 16.72 -19.46
CA GLY A 274 -2.41 17.49 -20.56
C GLY A 274 -2.73 16.62 -21.80
N GLU A 275 -3.59 17.12 -22.66
CA GLU A 275 -3.96 16.45 -23.90
C GLU A 275 -2.77 16.34 -24.90
N ASP A 276 -1.77 17.20 -24.74
CA ASP A 276 -0.56 17.20 -25.55
C ASP A 276 0.70 17.58 -24.71
N ALA A 277 1.87 17.43 -25.35
CA ALA A 277 3.14 17.75 -24.71
C ALA A 277 3.31 19.26 -24.32
N ALA A 278 2.57 20.16 -24.94
CA ALA A 278 2.60 21.59 -24.58
C ALA A 278 1.73 21.86 -23.37
N ALA A 279 0.56 21.22 -23.28
CA ALA A 279 -0.30 21.24 -22.10
C ALA A 279 0.40 20.59 -20.89
N ASP A 280 1.06 19.44 -21.08
CA ASP A 280 1.87 18.79 -20.03
C ASP A 280 2.93 19.73 -19.46
N ARG A 281 3.66 20.43 -20.33
CA ARG A 281 4.68 21.39 -19.85
C ARG A 281 4.08 22.56 -19.06
N ARG A 282 2.92 23.07 -19.47
CA ARG A 282 2.22 24.15 -18.75
C ARG A 282 1.75 23.70 -17.36
N LEU A 283 1.08 22.53 -17.30
CA LEU A 283 0.56 21.98 -16.05
C LEU A 283 1.69 21.61 -15.07
N ARG A 284 2.80 21.09 -15.60
CA ARG A 284 4.01 20.85 -14.80
C ARG A 284 4.60 22.15 -14.23
N ALA A 285 4.70 23.20 -15.03
CA ALA A 285 5.19 24.50 -14.58
C ALA A 285 4.23 25.12 -13.55
N ASP A 286 2.91 25.03 -13.80
CA ASP A 286 1.89 25.47 -12.85
C ASP A 286 2.02 24.80 -11.49
N LEU A 287 2.19 23.45 -11.47
CA LEU A 287 2.41 22.71 -10.22
C LEU A 287 3.70 23.16 -9.51
N GLN A 288 4.77 23.40 -10.26
CA GLN A 288 6.05 23.81 -9.71
C GLN A 288 6.02 25.21 -9.09
N ASP A 289 5.21 26.12 -9.64
CA ASP A 289 5.15 27.53 -9.24
C ASP A 289 4.00 27.83 -8.27
N ASP A 290 3.12 26.86 -7.99
CA ASP A 290 1.99 27.02 -7.07
C ASP A 290 2.47 27.17 -5.62
N ASP A 291 2.30 28.36 -5.05
CA ASP A 291 2.77 28.69 -3.69
C ASP A 291 2.05 27.89 -2.61
N LYS A 292 0.75 27.52 -2.81
CA LYS A 292 -0.02 26.72 -1.86
C LYS A 292 0.52 25.27 -1.83
N GLU A 293 0.64 24.65 -3.00
CA GLU A 293 1.16 23.28 -3.13
C GLU A 293 2.58 23.17 -2.57
N ARG A 294 3.41 24.19 -2.82
CA ARG A 294 4.78 24.28 -2.28
C ARG A 294 4.83 24.42 -0.76
N ALA A 295 3.91 25.17 -0.16
CA ALA A 295 3.83 25.34 1.28
C ALA A 295 3.35 24.06 1.97
N GLU A 296 2.31 23.41 1.42
CA GLU A 296 1.80 22.13 1.91
C GLU A 296 2.87 21.04 1.82
N HIS A 297 3.53 20.93 0.68
CA HIS A 297 4.62 19.98 0.47
C HIS A 297 5.79 20.20 1.45
N ALA A 298 6.17 21.45 1.70
CA ALA A 298 7.22 21.77 2.68
C ALA A 298 6.86 21.29 4.09
N MET A 299 5.59 21.45 4.49
CA MET A 299 5.10 20.98 5.79
C MET A 299 5.19 19.45 5.89
N LEU A 300 4.81 18.73 4.85
CA LEU A 300 4.89 17.25 4.82
C LEU A 300 6.34 16.76 4.85
N VAL A 301 7.23 17.37 4.07
CA VAL A 301 8.67 17.05 4.13
C VAL A 301 9.25 17.28 5.53
N ASP A 302 8.84 18.33 6.22
CA ASP A 302 9.32 18.60 7.58
C ASP A 302 8.75 17.60 8.60
N LEU A 303 7.51 17.16 8.40
CA LEU A 303 6.90 16.09 9.18
C LEU A 303 7.66 14.76 9.01
N GLU A 304 7.96 14.35 7.79
CA GLU A 304 8.71 13.13 7.51
C GLU A 304 10.16 13.19 8.02
N ARG A 305 10.81 14.36 7.92
CA ARG A 305 12.13 14.59 8.57
C ARG A 305 12.07 14.41 10.07
N ASN A 306 11.02 14.90 10.72
CA ASN A 306 10.82 14.74 12.15
C ASN A 306 10.59 13.26 12.52
N ASP A 307 9.81 12.54 11.72
CA ASP A 307 9.50 11.12 11.98
C ASP A 307 10.74 10.23 11.82
N LEU A 308 11.48 10.37 10.71
CA LEU A 308 12.75 9.67 10.54
C LEU A 308 13.77 10.08 11.61
N GLY A 309 13.75 11.33 12.06
CA GLY A 309 14.66 11.86 13.09
C GLY A 309 14.53 11.15 14.45
N LYS A 310 13.38 10.57 14.77
CA LYS A 310 13.14 9.82 16.02
C LYS A 310 14.08 8.60 16.15
N VAL A 311 14.39 7.95 15.03
CA VAL A 311 15.14 6.69 14.98
C VAL A 311 16.47 6.77 14.24
N SER A 312 16.78 7.91 13.62
CA SER A 312 18.02 8.11 12.86
C SER A 312 19.19 8.58 13.72
N GLU A 313 20.38 8.35 13.25
CA GLU A 313 21.60 8.94 13.80
C GLU A 313 21.54 10.48 13.71
N TYR A 314 22.07 11.17 14.71
CA TYR A 314 22.10 12.63 14.74
C TYR A 314 22.81 13.22 13.52
N GLY A 315 22.13 14.12 12.80
CA GLY A 315 22.67 14.78 11.62
C GLY A 315 22.67 13.94 10.34
N SER A 316 22.08 12.73 10.36
CA SER A 316 21.99 11.86 9.17
C SER A 316 20.72 12.08 8.34
N VAL A 317 19.70 12.74 8.88
CA VAL A 317 18.45 13.00 8.15
C VAL A 317 18.69 14.11 7.11
N THR A 318 18.45 13.76 5.86
CA THR A 318 18.63 14.66 4.69
C THR A 318 17.40 14.64 3.80
N VAL A 319 17.21 15.72 3.05
CA VAL A 319 16.27 15.76 1.92
C VAL A 319 17.13 15.61 0.66
N ASP A 320 17.15 14.40 0.10
CA ASP A 320 18.06 14.05 -1.00
C ASP A 320 17.55 14.64 -2.32
N GLU A 321 16.25 14.60 -2.53
CA GLU A 321 15.57 15.26 -3.64
C GLU A 321 14.41 16.10 -3.11
N TYR A 322 14.37 17.37 -3.51
CA TYR A 322 13.36 18.29 -3.02
C TYR A 322 12.51 18.83 -4.15
N ARG A 323 11.19 18.51 -4.10
CA ARG A 323 10.19 18.99 -5.06
C ARG A 323 10.49 18.56 -6.50
N ARG A 324 10.89 17.31 -6.73
CA ARG A 324 10.88 16.76 -8.08
C ARG A 324 9.44 16.58 -8.54
N ILE A 325 9.20 16.67 -9.84
CA ILE A 325 7.89 16.39 -10.43
C ILE A 325 7.93 15.03 -11.09
N ASP A 326 7.22 14.10 -10.50
CA ASP A 326 7.07 12.76 -11.04
C ASP A 326 5.86 12.69 -11.96
N ARG A 327 6.06 11.98 -13.06
CA ARG A 327 5.04 11.77 -14.09
C ARG A 327 4.44 10.38 -13.92
N TYR A 328 3.15 10.35 -13.60
CA TYR A 328 2.34 9.15 -13.60
C TYR A 328 1.44 9.09 -14.84
N ALA A 329 0.67 8.00 -14.98
CA ALA A 329 -0.20 7.82 -16.15
C ALA A 329 -1.15 9.00 -16.35
N GLU A 330 -1.88 9.40 -15.32
CA GLU A 330 -2.97 10.39 -15.37
C GLU A 330 -2.62 11.74 -14.74
N VAL A 331 -1.53 11.82 -13.96
CA VAL A 331 -1.22 13.00 -13.15
C VAL A 331 0.28 13.28 -13.08
N PHE A 332 0.61 14.52 -12.72
CA PHE A 332 1.89 14.93 -12.16
C PHE A 332 1.77 15.08 -10.65
N HIS A 333 2.77 14.61 -9.93
CA HIS A 333 2.90 14.80 -8.49
C HIS A 333 4.18 15.54 -8.13
N LEU A 334 4.10 16.35 -7.08
CA LEU A 334 5.26 16.95 -6.43
C LEU A 334 5.74 15.98 -5.35
N VAL A 335 6.96 15.50 -5.49
CA VAL A 335 7.55 14.45 -4.64
C VAL A 335 8.89 14.92 -4.07
N SER A 336 9.19 14.53 -2.85
CA SER A 336 10.51 14.67 -2.25
C SER A 336 10.98 13.34 -1.70
N THR A 337 12.30 13.16 -1.60
CA THR A 337 12.90 12.01 -0.96
C THR A 337 13.57 12.47 0.33
N VAL A 338 13.14 11.90 1.45
CA VAL A 338 13.74 12.14 2.77
C VAL A 338 14.37 10.85 3.25
N SER A 339 15.65 10.90 3.61
CA SER A 339 16.36 9.72 4.09
C SER A 339 17.08 9.97 5.40
N GLY A 340 17.42 8.87 6.08
CA GLY A 340 18.20 8.88 7.29
C GLY A 340 18.97 7.58 7.46
N ARG A 341 19.89 7.56 8.42
CA ARG A 341 20.60 6.35 8.82
C ARG A 341 20.04 5.87 10.15
N LEU A 342 19.51 4.65 10.17
CA LEU A 342 18.94 4.03 11.36
C LEU A 342 20.01 3.93 12.46
N ARG A 343 19.69 4.41 13.65
CA ARG A 343 20.60 4.43 14.79
C ARG A 343 20.91 3.02 15.28
N SER A 344 22.13 2.79 15.70
CA SER A 344 22.52 1.52 16.33
C SER A 344 21.57 1.18 17.50
N GLY A 345 21.12 -0.06 17.56
CA GLY A 345 20.16 -0.55 18.56
C GLY A 345 18.69 -0.34 18.18
N HIS A 346 18.37 0.30 17.05
CA HIS A 346 17.04 0.37 16.50
C HIS A 346 16.89 -0.64 15.36
N ASP A 347 15.69 -1.15 15.18
CA ASP A 347 15.37 -2.16 14.19
C ASP A 347 14.25 -1.71 13.22
N LEU A 348 13.74 -2.64 12.39
CA LEU A 348 12.66 -2.33 11.45
C LEU A 348 11.36 -1.97 12.18
N GLY A 349 11.05 -2.62 13.29
CA GLY A 349 9.86 -2.30 14.08
C GLY A 349 9.91 -0.89 14.65
N ASP A 350 11.10 -0.41 15.07
CA ASP A 350 11.30 0.97 15.52
C ASP A 350 11.14 1.95 14.35
N ALA A 351 11.69 1.63 13.18
CA ALA A 351 11.57 2.47 11.98
C ALA A 351 10.10 2.59 11.54
N VAL A 352 9.38 1.48 11.48
CA VAL A 352 7.93 1.49 11.20
C VAL A 352 7.19 2.31 12.24
N GLY A 353 7.40 2.07 13.53
CA GLY A 353 6.73 2.81 14.62
C GLY A 353 7.00 4.31 14.59
N ALA A 354 8.13 4.76 14.05
CA ALA A 354 8.46 6.18 13.94
C ALA A 354 7.70 6.89 12.83
N VAL A 355 7.51 6.25 11.66
CA VAL A 355 6.86 6.85 10.49
C VAL A 355 5.37 6.55 10.41
N PHE A 356 4.92 5.45 11.01
CA PHE A 356 3.54 4.97 10.89
C PHE A 356 2.56 5.68 11.84
N PRO A 357 1.34 5.94 11.37
CA PRO A 357 0.91 5.98 9.97
C PRO A 357 1.52 7.18 9.24
N GLY A 358 1.56 7.15 7.91
CA GLY A 358 2.18 8.21 7.11
C GLY A 358 1.63 9.60 7.41
N GLY A 359 2.49 10.61 7.31
CA GLY A 359 2.11 12.00 7.58
C GLY A 359 1.12 12.57 6.57
N THR A 360 1.27 12.18 5.31
CA THR A 360 0.43 12.62 4.18
C THR A 360 -1.03 12.20 4.31
N ILE A 361 -1.28 11.06 4.99
CA ILE A 361 -2.62 10.48 5.16
C ILE A 361 -3.18 10.66 6.60
N THR A 362 -2.47 11.37 7.44
CA THR A 362 -2.90 11.78 8.77
C THR A 362 -2.95 13.30 8.87
N GLY A 363 -1.85 13.95 9.16
CA GLY A 363 -1.69 15.40 9.24
C GLY A 363 -0.68 15.82 10.31
N ALA A 364 -0.63 17.10 10.63
CA ALA A 364 0.36 17.69 11.51
C ALA A 364 -0.25 18.61 12.58
N PRO A 365 0.09 18.44 13.88
CA PRO A 365 0.94 17.40 14.50
C PRO A 365 0.27 16.01 14.50
N LYS A 366 1.03 14.96 14.15
CA LYS A 366 0.50 13.61 13.91
C LYS A 366 -0.36 13.05 15.07
N PRO A 367 0.09 12.99 16.35
CA PRO A 367 -0.71 12.41 17.42
C PRO A 367 -2.06 13.11 17.59
N ARG A 368 -2.06 14.45 17.66
CA ARG A 368 -3.30 15.23 17.82
C ARG A 368 -4.24 15.08 16.63
N THR A 369 -3.69 15.03 15.43
CA THR A 369 -4.50 14.84 14.22
C THR A 369 -5.13 13.45 14.17
N MET A 370 -4.44 12.41 14.64
CA MET A 370 -5.02 11.06 14.74
C MET A 370 -6.18 11.01 15.75
N GLU A 371 -6.11 11.73 16.87
CA GLU A 371 -7.24 11.86 17.80
C GLU A 371 -8.44 12.53 17.12
N ILE A 372 -8.20 13.62 16.36
CA ILE A 372 -9.26 14.33 15.62
C ILE A 372 -9.88 13.41 14.55
N ILE A 373 -9.09 12.63 13.83
CA ILE A 373 -9.56 11.65 12.85
C ILE A 373 -10.47 10.63 13.53
N ASP A 374 -10.06 10.08 14.69
CA ASP A 374 -10.86 9.10 15.43
C ASP A 374 -12.19 9.70 15.94
N GLU A 375 -12.22 11.02 16.27
CA GLU A 375 -13.42 11.73 16.68
C GLU A 375 -14.41 11.96 15.50
N VAL A 376 -13.89 12.34 14.32
CA VAL A 376 -14.76 12.76 13.20
C VAL A 376 -15.15 11.62 12.27
N GLU A 377 -14.39 10.54 12.20
CA GLU A 377 -14.70 9.36 11.41
C GLU A 377 -15.57 8.38 12.23
N ARG A 378 -16.52 7.73 11.57
CA ARG A 378 -17.46 6.82 12.24
C ARG A 378 -16.91 5.42 12.46
N HIS A 379 -16.12 4.93 11.49
CA HIS A 379 -15.63 3.54 11.45
C HIS A 379 -14.11 3.49 11.47
N ARG A 380 -13.54 2.46 12.07
CA ARG A 380 -12.10 2.17 11.97
C ARG A 380 -11.66 2.14 10.52
N ARG A 381 -10.43 2.58 10.27
CA ARG A 381 -9.87 2.64 8.92
C ARG A 381 -9.52 1.25 8.39
N GLY A 382 -9.05 0.35 9.25
CA GLY A 382 -8.57 -0.96 8.83
C GLY A 382 -7.38 -0.86 7.87
N PRO A 383 -7.38 -1.57 6.72
CA PRO A 383 -6.30 -1.50 5.75
C PRO A 383 -6.05 -0.09 5.17
N TYR A 384 -7.11 0.70 4.98
CA TYR A 384 -6.97 2.06 4.43
C TYR A 384 -6.01 2.92 5.24
N THR A 385 -5.04 3.53 4.58
CA THR A 385 -3.94 4.30 5.18
C THR A 385 -3.03 3.51 6.11
N GLY A 386 -3.15 2.19 6.09
CA GLY A 386 -2.14 1.26 6.55
C GLY A 386 -1.06 1.04 5.50
N SER A 387 -0.46 -0.14 5.45
CA SER A 387 0.65 -0.42 4.54
C SER A 387 0.62 -1.85 4.00
N MET A 388 0.82 -2.04 2.70
CA MET A 388 1.32 -3.32 2.18
C MET A 388 2.83 -3.35 2.37
N ALA A 389 3.35 -4.50 2.74
CA ALA A 389 4.75 -4.67 3.12
C ALA A 389 5.41 -5.85 2.40
N ALA A 390 6.63 -5.62 1.92
CA ALA A 390 7.61 -6.65 1.55
C ALA A 390 8.80 -6.52 2.50
N ILE A 391 9.09 -7.57 3.28
CA ILE A 391 10.15 -7.60 4.28
C ILE A 391 11.05 -8.80 4.01
N GLY A 392 12.29 -8.57 3.60
CA GLY A 392 13.27 -9.61 3.29
C GLY A 392 13.85 -10.30 4.52
N PHE A 393 14.34 -11.52 4.35
CA PHE A 393 15.06 -12.26 5.39
C PHE A 393 16.38 -11.62 5.83
N ASP A 394 16.85 -10.59 5.15
CA ASP A 394 18.01 -9.76 5.49
C ASP A 394 17.65 -8.42 6.15
N GLY A 395 16.36 -8.22 6.45
CA GLY A 395 15.85 -6.99 7.08
C GLY A 395 15.67 -5.82 6.11
N ARG A 396 15.89 -5.99 4.81
CA ARG A 396 15.42 -5.04 3.79
C ARG A 396 13.91 -4.97 3.84
N ALA A 397 13.32 -3.80 3.62
CA ALA A 397 11.87 -3.64 3.63
C ALA A 397 11.42 -2.54 2.69
N THR A 398 10.25 -2.75 2.08
CA THR A 398 9.51 -1.72 1.34
C THR A 398 8.05 -1.77 1.82
N LEU A 399 7.57 -0.65 2.32
CA LEU A 399 6.22 -0.47 2.81
C LEU A 399 5.57 0.69 2.05
N ASN A 400 4.40 0.46 1.44
CA ASN A 400 3.63 1.53 0.79
C ASN A 400 2.60 2.12 1.76
N ILE A 401 1.85 3.12 1.31
CA ILE A 401 0.63 3.59 1.97
C ILE A 401 -0.57 2.97 1.25
N ILE A 402 -1.45 2.28 1.97
CA ILE A 402 -2.68 1.71 1.38
C ILE A 402 -3.70 2.81 1.10
N ILE A 403 -3.65 3.35 -0.10
CA ILE A 403 -4.65 4.24 -0.70
C ILE A 403 -4.99 3.73 -2.09
N ARG A 404 -6.06 4.21 -2.69
CA ARG A 404 -6.54 3.72 -4.00
C ARG A 404 -6.64 2.18 -4.01
N THR A 405 -7.32 1.65 -2.98
CA THR A 405 -7.37 0.21 -2.72
C THR A 405 -8.81 -0.22 -2.46
N LEU A 406 -9.25 -1.26 -3.16
CA LEU A 406 -10.44 -2.02 -2.82
C LEU A 406 -10.06 -3.07 -1.78
N VAL A 407 -10.83 -3.14 -0.71
CA VAL A 407 -10.72 -4.17 0.32
C VAL A 407 -11.91 -5.09 0.17
N ARG A 408 -11.70 -6.35 -0.20
CA ARG A 408 -12.77 -7.35 -0.13
C ARG A 408 -12.75 -7.99 1.24
N HIS A 409 -13.89 -7.96 1.90
CA HIS A 409 -14.14 -8.65 3.15
C HIS A 409 -15.53 -9.26 3.08
N ASP A 410 -15.62 -10.54 3.39
CA ASP A 410 -16.81 -11.35 3.12
C ASP A 410 -17.24 -11.23 1.63
N ASP A 411 -18.49 -10.91 1.38
CA ASP A 411 -19.04 -10.76 0.04
C ASP A 411 -19.17 -9.27 -0.40
N GLU A 412 -18.39 -8.37 0.22
CA GLU A 412 -18.41 -6.93 -0.05
C GLU A 412 -17.04 -6.36 -0.42
N TYR A 413 -17.04 -5.40 -1.34
CA TYR A 413 -15.94 -4.47 -1.54
C TYR A 413 -16.14 -3.22 -0.70
N HIS A 414 -15.10 -2.85 0.01
CA HIS A 414 -14.99 -1.59 0.75
C HIS A 414 -13.92 -0.72 0.09
N LEU A 415 -14.33 0.44 -0.39
CA LEU A 415 -13.45 1.46 -0.94
C LEU A 415 -13.45 2.66 -0.01
N ARG A 416 -12.31 2.96 0.62
CA ARG A 416 -12.20 4.15 1.46
C ARG A 416 -11.42 5.24 0.72
N VAL A 417 -11.96 6.45 0.80
CA VAL A 417 -11.42 7.64 0.12
C VAL A 417 -11.42 8.82 1.07
N GLY A 418 -10.42 9.69 0.92
CA GLY A 418 -10.27 10.86 1.78
C GLY A 418 -9.48 12.00 1.12
N GLY A 419 -9.48 13.13 1.79
CA GLY A 419 -8.75 14.32 1.39
C GLY A 419 -8.16 15.08 2.57
N GLY A 420 -7.09 15.82 2.32
CA GLY A 420 -6.42 16.67 3.29
C GLY A 420 -7.18 17.97 3.51
N VAL A 421 -7.84 18.10 4.66
CA VAL A 421 -8.58 19.32 5.03
C VAL A 421 -7.61 20.34 5.63
N VAL A 422 -7.57 21.53 5.03
CA VAL A 422 -6.80 22.68 5.46
C VAL A 422 -7.70 23.88 5.73
N HIS A 423 -7.13 24.99 6.21
CA HIS A 423 -7.88 26.22 6.54
C HIS A 423 -8.81 26.69 5.41
N ASP A 424 -8.35 26.65 4.16
CA ASP A 424 -9.08 27.16 2.99
C ASP A 424 -9.99 26.12 2.32
N SER A 425 -10.05 24.90 2.85
CA SER A 425 -10.90 23.83 2.33
C SER A 425 -12.37 24.23 2.28
N VAL A 426 -13.03 23.88 1.17
CA VAL A 426 -14.45 24.09 0.94
C VAL A 426 -15.18 22.74 1.01
N PRO A 427 -16.10 22.52 1.94
CA PRO A 427 -16.70 21.20 2.21
C PRO A 427 -17.18 20.44 0.97
N ASP A 428 -17.92 21.12 0.08
CA ASP A 428 -18.43 20.46 -1.13
C ASP A 428 -17.32 20.05 -2.12
N ARG A 429 -16.25 20.85 -2.22
CA ARG A 429 -15.12 20.54 -3.09
C ARG A 429 -14.30 19.36 -2.55
N GLU A 430 -14.11 19.31 -1.23
CA GLU A 430 -13.43 18.19 -0.58
C GLU A 430 -14.20 16.87 -0.81
N TYR A 431 -15.54 16.90 -0.72
CA TYR A 431 -16.35 15.73 -1.01
C TYR A 431 -16.22 15.28 -2.47
N GLU A 432 -16.32 16.20 -3.44
CA GLU A 432 -16.11 15.89 -4.86
C GLU A 432 -14.72 15.31 -5.14
N GLU A 433 -13.69 15.83 -4.46
CA GLU A 433 -12.33 15.30 -4.58
C GLU A 433 -12.24 13.86 -4.11
N THR A 434 -12.90 13.48 -3.00
CA THR A 434 -12.91 12.09 -2.54
C THR A 434 -13.57 11.17 -3.57
N LEU A 435 -14.68 11.59 -4.17
CA LEU A 435 -15.35 10.82 -5.22
C LEU A 435 -14.49 10.71 -6.50
N ALA A 436 -13.77 11.76 -6.85
CA ALA A 436 -12.83 11.72 -7.98
C ALA A 436 -11.72 10.68 -7.76
N LYS A 437 -11.22 10.55 -6.52
CA LYS A 437 -10.23 9.53 -6.14
C LYS A 437 -10.79 8.09 -6.20
N ALA A 438 -12.10 7.91 -6.02
CA ALA A 438 -12.76 6.61 -6.13
C ALA A 438 -12.87 6.11 -7.58
N ARG A 439 -12.99 7.01 -8.55
CA ARG A 439 -13.38 6.69 -9.94
C ARG A 439 -12.54 5.59 -10.59
N ALA A 440 -11.22 5.65 -10.47
CA ALA A 440 -10.36 4.66 -11.12
C ALA A 440 -10.62 3.22 -10.64
N LEU A 441 -10.89 3.05 -9.33
CA LEU A 441 -11.21 1.75 -8.75
C LEU A 441 -12.61 1.28 -9.13
N ILE A 442 -13.56 2.20 -9.15
CA ILE A 442 -14.93 1.91 -9.60
C ILE A 442 -14.92 1.51 -11.07
N THR A 443 -14.20 2.27 -11.93
CA THR A 443 -14.03 1.93 -13.36
C THR A 443 -13.35 0.58 -13.55
N ALA A 444 -12.39 0.21 -12.69
CA ALA A 444 -11.75 -1.11 -12.77
C ALA A 444 -12.74 -2.26 -12.48
N VAL A 445 -13.61 -2.09 -11.48
CA VAL A 445 -14.67 -3.07 -11.19
C VAL A 445 -15.67 -3.15 -12.34
N ASP A 446 -16.09 -1.99 -12.87
CA ASP A 446 -17.00 -1.90 -14.02
C ASP A 446 -16.41 -2.59 -15.27
N THR A 447 -15.15 -2.30 -15.58
CA THR A 447 -14.42 -2.94 -16.69
C THR A 447 -14.37 -4.46 -16.53
N ALA A 448 -14.15 -4.95 -15.32
CA ALA A 448 -14.09 -6.38 -15.04
C ALA A 448 -15.46 -7.06 -15.09
N LEU A 449 -16.57 -6.32 -14.90
CA LEU A 449 -17.94 -6.82 -15.06
C LEU A 449 -18.35 -6.97 -16.52
N GLY A 450 -17.67 -6.28 -17.46
CA GLY A 450 -18.03 -6.21 -18.87
C GLY A 450 -18.97 -5.04 -19.18
N ASP A 451 -19.13 -4.72 -20.48
CA ASP A 451 -19.73 -3.47 -21.01
C ASP A 451 -21.18 -3.17 -20.65
N ASP A 452 -21.85 -3.96 -19.84
CA ASP A 452 -23.26 -3.83 -19.46
C ASP A 452 -23.50 -3.36 -18.02
N ALA A 453 -22.46 -2.97 -17.26
CA ALA A 453 -22.61 -2.55 -15.89
C ALA A 453 -22.51 -1.03 -15.75
N GLU A 454 -23.65 -0.38 -15.52
CA GLU A 454 -23.67 1.01 -15.05
C GLU A 454 -23.35 1.05 -13.56
N MET A 455 -22.21 1.68 -13.21
CA MET A 455 -21.85 1.93 -11.80
C MET A 455 -22.18 3.39 -11.46
N ASP A 456 -23.29 3.58 -10.75
CA ASP A 456 -23.61 4.86 -10.14
C ASP A 456 -23.13 4.90 -8.70
N VAL A 457 -22.48 5.98 -8.33
CA VAL A 457 -22.25 6.33 -6.92
C VAL A 457 -23.52 7.02 -6.45
N GLU A 458 -24.51 6.25 -6.03
CA GLU A 458 -25.68 6.82 -5.39
C GLU A 458 -25.32 7.29 -3.99
N VAL A 459 -25.62 8.56 -3.74
CA VAL A 459 -25.69 9.09 -2.37
C VAL A 459 -27.12 8.78 -1.92
N SER A 460 -27.27 7.77 -1.07
CA SER A 460 -28.59 7.44 -0.51
C SER A 460 -29.18 8.72 0.12
N ALA A 461 -30.27 9.20 -0.46
CA ALA A 461 -31.08 10.24 0.15
C ALA A 461 -31.78 9.62 1.37
N GLY A 462 -31.20 9.82 2.58
CA GLY A 462 -31.76 9.43 3.86
C GLY A 462 -32.85 10.35 4.35
#